data_b9ff769da129de41d48f46882e0c37a1
#
_entry.id   b9ff769da129de41d48f46882e0c37a1
#
_cell.length_a   1.000
_cell.length_b   1.000
_cell.length_c   1.000
_cell.angle_alpha   90.00
_cell.angle_beta   90.00
_cell.angle_gamma   90.00
#
_symmetry.space_group_name_H-M   'P 1'
#
loop_
_entity.id
_entity.type
_entity.pdbx_description
1 polymer ?
#
loop_
_entity_poly.entity_id
_entity_poly.type
_entity_poly.pdbx_seq_one_letter_code
_entity_poly.pdbx_strand_id
1 'polypeptide(L)'
;KETHLLPQVDGTMAEFQYFFAQREALETIIYLYDVVGAKEKFDLMRFDSSGAVSAGMFDETWLRFVIKMATGTGKTKVLSLVLAWSFFHKVYETDSNLARNFLVITPNIIVLDRIYHDFQGLRIFFKDPVLPDNGFDGRNWHDDFQLTLHKQDEVHVTQPTGNIFLTNIHRVYSGDDIPPSPDDDNTLGYFFGKRPTGATTDSKVDLGMIVRDINELVVLNDEAHHIHDSKLAWFKSIEDIHNRLLQKGG
;
A
#
# COMPACT_ATOMS: atom_id res chain seq x y z
N LYS A 1 26.02 6.97 6.18
CA LYS A 1 25.35 6.67 4.89
C LYS A 1 26.11 5.52 4.27
N GLU A 2 25.54 4.32 4.26
CA GLU A 2 26.08 3.23 3.49
C GLU A 2 25.76 3.48 2.02
N THR A 3 26.78 3.39 1.17
CA THR A 3 26.63 3.55 -0.26
C THR A 3 26.43 2.18 -0.89
N HIS A 4 25.24 1.92 -1.43
CA HIS A 4 25.00 0.71 -2.21
C HIS A 4 25.53 0.91 -3.62
N LEU A 5 26.39 -0.01 -4.06
CA LEU A 5 26.96 0.01 -5.40
C LEU A 5 26.21 -0.98 -6.28
N LEU A 6 25.72 -0.50 -7.42
CA LEU A 6 25.05 -1.32 -8.42
C LEU A 6 25.93 -1.48 -9.68
N PRO A 7 26.00 -2.70 -10.25
CA PRO A 7 26.70 -2.91 -11.51
C PRO A 7 25.96 -2.21 -12.65
N GLN A 8 26.69 -1.44 -13.43
CA GLN A 8 26.20 -0.80 -14.65
C GLN A 8 26.37 -1.72 -15.87
N VAL A 9 25.70 -1.37 -16.97
CA VAL A 9 25.75 -2.15 -18.22
C VAL A 9 27.17 -2.26 -18.79
N ASP A 10 28.02 -1.29 -18.53
CA ASP A 10 29.42 -1.23 -18.95
C ASP A 10 30.39 -1.97 -18.00
N GLY A 11 29.85 -2.63 -16.95
CA GLY A 11 30.63 -3.35 -15.94
C GLY A 11 31.22 -2.47 -14.84
N THR A 12 30.99 -1.17 -14.86
CA THR A 12 31.37 -0.27 -13.76
C THR A 12 30.38 -0.38 -12.60
N MET A 13 30.82 -0.01 -11.40
CA MET A 13 29.95 0.09 -10.23
C MET A 13 29.56 1.54 -10.02
N ALA A 14 28.25 1.82 -9.95
CA ALA A 14 27.73 3.14 -9.63
C ALA A 14 26.97 3.13 -8.32
N GLU A 15 27.06 4.24 -7.59
CA GLU A 15 26.31 4.43 -6.36
C GLU A 15 24.81 4.50 -6.66
N PHE A 16 24.03 3.68 -5.98
CA PHE A 16 22.59 3.75 -6.07
C PHE A 16 22.07 4.99 -5.34
N GLN A 17 21.18 5.71 -6.00
CA GLN A 17 20.47 6.84 -5.42
C GLN A 17 19.00 6.77 -5.80
N TYR A 18 18.13 6.95 -4.81
CA TYR A 18 16.71 7.19 -5.08
C TYR A 18 16.51 8.51 -5.80
N PHE A 19 15.57 8.55 -6.73
CA PHE A 19 15.16 9.82 -7.34
C PHE A 19 14.62 10.77 -6.28
N PHE A 20 14.85 12.07 -6.49
CA PHE A 20 14.40 13.11 -5.58
C PHE A 20 12.92 12.97 -5.20
N ALA A 21 12.03 12.77 -6.19
CA ALA A 21 10.60 12.61 -5.95
C ALA A 21 10.25 11.38 -5.08
N GLN A 22 11.02 10.31 -5.17
CA GLN A 22 10.83 9.11 -4.32
C GLN A 22 11.20 9.38 -2.87
N ARG A 23 12.31 10.06 -2.65
CA ARG A 23 12.76 10.47 -1.32
C ARG A 23 11.79 11.45 -0.68
N GLU A 24 11.44 12.52 -1.39
CA GLU A 24 10.50 13.54 -0.92
C GLU A 24 9.15 12.93 -0.53
N ALA A 25 8.65 12.00 -1.33
CA ALA A 25 7.39 11.31 -1.04
C ALA A 25 7.43 10.57 0.29
N LEU A 26 8.49 9.77 0.53
CA LEU A 26 8.65 9.03 1.76
C LEU A 26 8.99 9.94 2.95
N GLU A 27 9.96 10.84 2.79
CA GLU A 27 10.41 11.74 3.85
C GLU A 27 9.28 12.67 4.32
N THR A 28 8.39 13.07 3.41
CA THR A 28 7.20 13.87 3.77
C THR A 28 6.22 13.07 4.63
N ILE A 29 5.94 11.82 4.28
CA ILE A 29 5.06 10.97 5.08
C ILE A 29 5.64 10.78 6.48
N ILE A 30 6.93 10.43 6.57
CA ILE A 30 7.62 10.23 7.84
C ILE A 30 7.59 11.53 8.66
N TYR A 31 7.90 12.66 8.05
CA TYR A 31 7.87 13.95 8.72
C TYR A 31 6.47 14.29 9.27
N LEU A 32 5.43 14.12 8.47
CA LEU A 32 4.06 14.39 8.90
C LEU A 32 3.62 13.44 10.02
N TYR A 33 3.97 12.16 9.92
CA TYR A 33 3.55 11.16 10.88
C TYR A 33 4.35 11.23 12.20
N ASP A 34 5.69 11.21 12.12
CA ASP A 34 6.56 11.08 13.31
C ASP A 34 6.92 12.44 13.93
N VAL A 35 7.23 13.45 13.10
CA VAL A 35 7.72 14.73 13.60
C VAL A 35 6.56 15.68 13.92
N VAL A 36 5.60 15.78 13.01
CA VAL A 36 4.43 16.65 13.18
C VAL A 36 3.37 16.00 14.06
N GLY A 37 3.34 14.67 14.12
CA GLY A 37 2.34 13.91 14.85
C GLY A 37 0.95 14.03 14.24
N ALA A 38 0.84 14.21 12.92
CA ALA A 38 -0.42 14.29 12.22
C ALA A 38 -1.09 12.91 12.20
N LYS A 39 -2.01 12.67 13.12
CA LYS A 39 -2.72 11.40 13.29
C LYS A 39 -4.19 11.48 12.93
N GLU A 40 -4.69 12.69 12.71
CA GLU A 40 -6.06 12.96 12.32
C GLU A 40 -6.12 13.87 11.08
N LYS A 41 -7.23 13.77 10.33
CA LYS A 41 -7.43 14.59 9.13
C LYS A 41 -7.30 16.10 9.39
N PHE A 42 -7.68 16.56 10.57
CA PHE A 42 -7.60 17.98 10.96
C PHE A 42 -6.16 18.45 11.19
N ASP A 43 -5.25 17.55 11.53
CA ASP A 43 -3.85 17.89 11.75
C ASP A 43 -3.18 18.39 10.47
N LEU A 44 -3.56 17.84 9.33
CA LEU A 44 -3.03 18.22 8.03
C LEU A 44 -3.58 19.56 7.51
N MET A 45 -4.77 19.97 7.94
CA MET A 45 -5.37 21.25 7.51
C MET A 45 -4.54 22.47 7.91
N ARG A 46 -3.82 22.39 9.03
CA ARG A 46 -2.94 23.50 9.48
C ARG A 46 -1.77 23.77 8.53
N PHE A 47 -1.44 22.84 7.64
CA PHE A 47 -0.39 22.99 6.63
C PHE A 47 -0.94 23.49 5.27
N ASP A 48 -2.25 23.60 5.13
CA ASP A 48 -2.85 24.16 3.93
C ASP A 48 -2.84 25.69 3.99
N SER A 49 -1.79 26.29 3.40
CA SER A 49 -1.67 27.73 3.29
C SER A 49 -2.70 28.35 2.34
N SER A 50 -3.35 27.56 1.49
CA SER A 50 -4.37 28.04 0.55
C SER A 50 -5.75 28.21 1.18
N GLY A 51 -6.00 27.54 2.32
CA GLY A 51 -7.31 27.49 2.95
C GLY A 51 -8.37 26.75 2.12
N ALA A 52 -7.95 26.03 1.09
CA ALA A 52 -8.84 25.28 0.20
C ALA A 52 -9.34 23.98 0.81
N VAL A 53 -8.59 23.41 1.77
CA VAL A 53 -8.94 22.17 2.45
C VAL A 53 -9.86 22.45 3.62
N SER A 54 -11.05 21.87 3.61
CA SER A 54 -12.01 21.96 4.71
C SER A 54 -12.30 20.59 5.31
N ALA A 55 -12.71 20.56 6.58
CA ALA A 55 -13.04 19.32 7.29
C ALA A 55 -14.13 18.48 6.60
N GLY A 56 -15.06 19.14 5.91
CA GLY A 56 -16.15 18.48 5.19
C GLY A 56 -15.76 17.88 3.83
N MET A 57 -14.49 18.03 3.40
CA MET A 57 -14.02 17.43 2.15
C MET A 57 -13.69 15.93 2.30
N PHE A 58 -13.58 15.44 3.53
CA PHE A 58 -13.20 14.06 3.81
C PHE A 58 -14.22 13.41 4.72
N ASP A 59 -14.87 12.37 4.23
CA ASP A 59 -15.88 11.62 4.98
C ASP A 59 -15.25 10.57 5.90
N GLU A 60 -14.03 10.13 5.58
CA GLU A 60 -13.31 9.10 6.33
C GLU A 60 -12.89 9.56 7.74
N THR A 61 -12.88 8.61 8.67
CA THR A 61 -12.44 8.81 10.07
C THR A 61 -11.00 8.36 10.31
N TRP A 62 -10.37 7.69 9.35
CA TRP A 62 -8.98 7.21 9.45
C TRP A 62 -8.00 8.16 8.78
N LEU A 63 -6.73 8.07 9.20
CA LEU A 63 -5.65 8.83 8.60
C LEU A 63 -5.35 8.33 7.17
N ARG A 64 -5.30 9.25 6.22
CA ARG A 64 -4.99 8.96 4.82
C ARG A 64 -3.99 9.96 4.25
N PHE A 65 -2.93 9.43 3.65
CA PHE A 65 -2.00 10.21 2.83
C PHE A 65 -2.20 9.90 1.36
N VAL A 66 -2.18 10.92 0.51
CA VAL A 66 -2.24 10.79 -0.94
C VAL A 66 -0.95 11.31 -1.55
N ILE A 67 -0.20 10.44 -2.20
CA ILE A 67 1.03 10.78 -2.90
C ILE A 67 0.73 10.82 -4.40
N LYS A 68 0.85 12.00 -5.01
CA LYS A 68 0.67 12.15 -6.45
C LYS A 68 2.03 12.16 -7.15
N MET A 69 2.30 11.14 -7.94
CA MET A 69 3.53 10.98 -8.70
C MET A 69 3.23 10.72 -10.17
N ALA A 70 4.07 11.22 -11.07
CA ALA A 70 3.95 10.97 -12.51
C ALA A 70 4.14 9.47 -12.83
N THR A 71 3.59 9.03 -13.95
CA THR A 71 3.82 7.68 -14.47
C THR A 71 5.30 7.49 -14.78
N GLY A 72 5.84 6.31 -14.46
CA GLY A 72 7.26 5.98 -14.71
C GLY A 72 8.25 6.50 -13.64
N THR A 73 7.81 7.24 -12.62
CA THR A 73 8.69 7.77 -11.56
C THR A 73 9.00 6.76 -10.43
N GLY A 74 8.55 5.51 -10.58
CA GLY A 74 8.84 4.46 -9.60
C GLY A 74 7.91 4.45 -8.39
N LYS A 75 6.62 4.68 -8.59
CA LYS A 75 5.58 4.59 -7.53
C LYS A 75 5.68 3.29 -6.72
N THR A 76 5.90 2.14 -7.38
CA THR A 76 6.05 0.84 -6.71
C THR A 76 7.24 0.83 -5.73
N LYS A 77 8.32 1.54 -6.06
CA LYS A 77 9.47 1.70 -5.16
C LYS A 77 9.09 2.52 -3.92
N VAL A 78 8.34 3.62 -4.08
CA VAL A 78 7.84 4.41 -2.93
C VAL A 78 6.91 3.56 -2.07
N LEU A 79 6.03 2.77 -2.69
CA LEU A 79 5.14 1.86 -1.98
C LEU A 79 5.94 0.84 -1.14
N SER A 80 7.01 0.25 -1.70
CA SER A 80 7.88 -0.67 -0.96
C SER A 80 8.63 0.01 0.19
N LEU A 81 9.05 1.27 0.00
CA LEU A 81 9.70 2.05 1.07
C LEU A 81 8.74 2.38 2.21
N VAL A 82 7.51 2.79 1.91
CA VAL A 82 6.47 3.07 2.91
C VAL A 82 6.14 1.79 3.70
N LEU A 83 6.04 0.65 3.00
CA LEU A 83 5.80 -0.64 3.63
C LEU A 83 6.95 -1.00 4.58
N ALA A 84 8.20 -0.92 4.13
CA ALA A 84 9.37 -1.21 4.95
C ALA A 84 9.45 -0.28 6.18
N TRP A 85 9.24 1.03 5.99
CA TRP A 85 9.20 1.99 7.09
C TRP A 85 8.12 1.63 8.11
N SER A 86 6.87 1.40 7.67
CA SER A 86 5.78 1.03 8.56
C SER A 86 6.07 -0.24 9.34
N PHE A 87 6.62 -1.26 8.69
CA PHE A 87 7.00 -2.51 9.33
C PHE A 87 8.04 -2.31 10.43
N PHE A 88 9.17 -1.66 10.13
CA PHE A 88 10.23 -1.45 11.10
C PHE A 88 9.82 -0.50 12.22
N HIS A 89 9.03 0.52 11.92
CA HIS A 89 8.46 1.39 12.94
C HIS A 89 7.61 0.56 13.92
N LYS A 90 6.77 -0.35 13.42
CA LYS A 90 5.96 -1.23 14.28
C LYS A 90 6.79 -2.22 15.09
N VAL A 91 7.88 -2.74 14.51
CA VAL A 91 8.74 -3.73 15.17
C VAL A 91 9.62 -3.08 16.25
N TYR A 92 10.09 -1.85 16.01
CA TYR A 92 11.11 -1.23 16.86
C TYR A 92 10.58 -0.16 17.81
N GLU A 93 9.41 0.43 17.50
CA GLU A 93 8.81 1.46 18.36
C GLU A 93 7.65 0.87 19.17
N THR A 94 7.75 0.97 20.50
CA THR A 94 6.78 0.36 21.44
C THR A 94 5.37 0.92 21.31
N ASP A 95 5.25 2.21 20.98
CA ASP A 95 3.97 2.92 20.89
C ASP A 95 3.51 3.17 19.46
N SER A 96 4.02 2.33 18.53
CA SER A 96 3.69 2.46 17.10
C SER A 96 2.24 2.11 16.80
N ASN A 97 1.52 3.05 16.16
CA ASN A 97 0.19 2.82 15.59
C ASN A 97 0.24 2.34 14.13
N LEU A 98 1.44 2.05 13.60
CA LEU A 98 1.61 1.43 12.30
C LEU A 98 1.44 -0.09 12.41
N ALA A 99 1.56 -0.82 11.29
CA ALA A 99 1.22 -2.22 11.23
C ALA A 99 2.33 -3.08 10.61
N ARG A 100 2.30 -4.38 10.91
CA ARG A 100 3.06 -5.43 10.22
C ARG A 100 2.23 -6.15 9.16
N ASN A 101 0.95 -5.81 9.05
CA ASN A 101 0.05 -6.36 8.05
C ASN A 101 -0.30 -5.28 7.02
N PHE A 102 -0.23 -5.64 5.76
CA PHE A 102 -0.40 -4.70 4.63
C PHE A 102 -1.40 -5.25 3.64
N LEU A 103 -2.33 -4.41 3.22
CA LEU A 103 -3.22 -4.69 2.09
C LEU A 103 -2.81 -3.79 0.93
N VAL A 104 -2.30 -4.39 -0.14
CA VAL A 104 -1.93 -3.69 -1.36
C VAL A 104 -3.03 -3.88 -2.39
N ILE A 105 -3.67 -2.79 -2.78
CA ILE A 105 -4.77 -2.77 -3.74
C ILE A 105 -4.24 -2.25 -5.08
N THR A 106 -4.44 -3.01 -6.14
CA THR A 106 -4.00 -2.66 -7.50
C THR A 106 -5.19 -2.37 -8.41
N PRO A 107 -5.02 -1.55 -9.47
CA PRO A 107 -6.13 -1.19 -10.35
C PRO A 107 -6.63 -2.36 -11.20
N ASN A 108 -5.75 -3.29 -11.53
CA ASN A 108 -6.08 -4.44 -12.38
C ASN A 108 -5.15 -5.63 -12.14
N ILE A 109 -5.49 -6.76 -12.77
CA ILE A 109 -4.75 -8.03 -12.62
C ILE A 109 -3.32 -7.96 -13.17
N ILE A 110 -3.07 -7.19 -14.23
CA ILE A 110 -1.74 -7.08 -14.84
C ILE A 110 -0.78 -6.37 -13.88
N VAL A 111 -1.24 -5.30 -13.23
CA VAL A 111 -0.46 -4.58 -12.22
C VAL A 111 -0.27 -5.45 -10.98
N LEU A 112 -1.30 -6.20 -10.58
CA LEU A 112 -1.22 -7.14 -9.48
C LEU A 112 -0.14 -8.20 -9.72
N ASP A 113 -0.14 -8.83 -10.90
CA ASP A 113 0.85 -9.87 -11.25
C ASP A 113 2.27 -9.31 -11.27
N ARG A 114 2.46 -8.07 -11.75
CA ARG A 114 3.75 -7.40 -11.72
C ARG A 114 4.22 -7.15 -10.29
N ILE A 115 3.35 -6.57 -9.43
CA ILE A 115 3.70 -6.31 -8.02
C ILE A 115 3.93 -7.63 -7.28
N TYR A 116 3.13 -8.66 -7.54
CA TYR A 116 3.34 -9.98 -6.98
C TYR A 116 4.73 -10.52 -7.33
N HIS A 117 5.13 -10.42 -8.60
CA HIS A 117 6.45 -10.85 -9.04
C HIS A 117 7.59 -10.07 -8.38
N ASP A 118 7.44 -8.74 -8.25
CA ASP A 118 8.43 -7.89 -7.60
C ASP A 118 8.55 -8.20 -6.09
N PHE A 119 7.44 -8.52 -5.43
CA PHE A 119 7.39 -8.82 -4.00
C PHE A 119 7.71 -10.28 -3.67
N GLN A 120 7.61 -11.19 -4.64
CA GLN A 120 7.86 -12.61 -4.43
C GLN A 120 9.27 -12.86 -3.86
N GLY A 121 9.33 -13.58 -2.72
CA GLY A 121 10.57 -13.77 -1.98
C GLY A 121 11.17 -12.45 -1.44
N LEU A 122 10.35 -11.42 -1.28
CA LEU A 122 10.71 -10.08 -0.83
C LEU A 122 11.83 -9.42 -1.67
N ARG A 123 11.89 -9.76 -2.97
CA ARG A 123 12.99 -9.37 -3.88
C ARG A 123 13.18 -7.87 -3.97
N ILE A 124 12.09 -7.09 -4.04
CA ILE A 124 12.18 -5.63 -4.14
C ILE A 124 12.84 -4.99 -2.93
N PHE A 125 12.82 -5.66 -1.78
CA PHE A 125 13.40 -5.18 -0.53
C PHE A 125 14.88 -5.55 -0.39
N PHE A 126 15.29 -6.71 -0.92
CA PHE A 126 16.64 -7.25 -0.71
C PHE A 126 17.56 -7.13 -1.93
N LYS A 127 17.02 -7.20 -3.14
CA LYS A 127 17.84 -7.08 -4.37
C LYS A 127 17.96 -5.65 -4.84
N ASP A 128 16.88 -4.90 -4.79
CA ASP A 128 16.95 -3.46 -4.91
C ASP A 128 17.29 -2.90 -3.53
N PRO A 129 18.18 -1.92 -3.41
CA PRO A 129 18.67 -1.45 -2.11
C PRO A 129 17.61 -0.63 -1.36
N VAL A 130 16.56 -1.27 -0.88
CA VAL A 130 15.60 -0.71 0.07
C VAL A 130 16.13 -0.92 1.47
N LEU A 131 16.47 -2.17 1.82
CA LEU A 131 17.04 -2.50 3.13
C LEU A 131 18.57 -2.58 3.04
N PRO A 132 19.32 -1.91 3.94
CA PRO A 132 20.75 -2.03 4.00
C PRO A 132 21.16 -3.42 4.52
N ASP A 133 22.26 -3.95 3.99
CA ASP A 133 22.75 -5.29 4.33
C ASP A 133 23.07 -5.47 5.82
N ASN A 134 23.52 -4.41 6.49
CA ASN A 134 23.96 -4.45 7.89
C ASN A 134 22.91 -3.92 8.88
N GLY A 135 21.75 -3.47 8.40
CA GLY A 135 20.76 -2.86 9.26
C GLY A 135 21.22 -1.56 9.90
N PHE A 136 20.67 -1.25 11.09
CA PHE A 136 21.00 -0.06 11.85
C PHE A 136 21.00 -0.37 13.34
N ASP A 137 21.86 0.29 14.11
CA ASP A 137 21.94 0.20 15.58
C ASP A 137 22.10 -1.24 16.10
N GLY A 138 22.95 -2.04 15.42
CA GLY A 138 23.24 -3.43 15.79
C GLY A 138 22.11 -4.42 15.49
N ARG A 139 21.08 -4.01 14.78
CA ARG A 139 19.94 -4.85 14.37
C ARG A 139 20.18 -5.39 12.96
N ASN A 140 19.82 -6.64 12.75
CA ASN A 140 19.87 -7.25 11.41
C ASN A 140 18.50 -7.12 10.73
N TRP A 141 18.36 -6.08 9.91
CA TRP A 141 17.08 -5.81 9.23
C TRP A 141 16.66 -6.91 8.27
N HIS A 142 17.61 -7.65 7.69
CA HIS A 142 17.29 -8.79 6.83
C HIS A 142 16.65 -9.94 7.61
N ASP A 143 17.13 -10.22 8.82
CA ASP A 143 16.56 -11.27 9.67
C ASP A 143 15.22 -10.83 10.29
N ASP A 144 15.08 -9.54 10.61
CA ASP A 144 13.87 -9.00 11.24
C ASP A 144 12.74 -8.79 10.23
N PHE A 145 13.05 -8.55 8.94
CA PHE A 145 12.05 -8.30 7.90
C PHE A 145 11.42 -9.59 7.37
N GLN A 146 10.50 -10.14 8.17
CA GLN A 146 9.83 -11.40 7.87
C GLN A 146 8.36 -11.15 7.54
N LEU A 147 8.05 -11.09 6.25
CA LEU A 147 6.69 -10.91 5.73
C LEU A 147 6.30 -12.07 4.83
N THR A 148 5.07 -12.53 4.98
CA THR A 148 4.48 -13.53 4.09
C THR A 148 3.60 -12.86 3.06
N LEU A 149 3.84 -13.17 1.79
CA LEU A 149 3.10 -12.65 0.67
C LEU A 149 1.92 -13.55 0.34
N HIS A 150 0.72 -12.99 0.28
CA HIS A 150 -0.52 -13.66 -0.07
C HIS A 150 -1.13 -13.01 -1.31
N LYS A 151 -1.40 -13.81 -2.33
CA LYS A 151 -2.13 -13.37 -3.51
C LYS A 151 -3.62 -13.64 -3.33
N GLN A 152 -4.46 -12.83 -3.92
CA GLN A 152 -5.92 -12.79 -3.73
C GLN A 152 -6.67 -14.13 -3.87
N ASP A 153 -6.14 -15.10 -4.60
CA ASP A 153 -6.78 -16.40 -4.85
C ASP A 153 -6.20 -17.54 -4.00
N GLU A 154 -5.30 -17.23 -3.06
CA GLU A 154 -4.65 -18.22 -2.21
C GLU A 154 -5.39 -18.38 -0.88
N VAL A 155 -5.33 -19.58 -0.29
CA VAL A 155 -5.80 -19.80 1.08
C VAL A 155 -4.82 -19.16 2.04
N HIS A 156 -5.27 -18.16 2.77
CA HIS A 156 -4.41 -17.37 3.63
C HIS A 156 -4.37 -17.95 5.05
N VAL A 157 -3.16 -18.31 5.47
CA VAL A 157 -2.84 -18.51 6.87
C VAL A 157 -1.97 -17.34 7.31
N THR A 158 -2.53 -16.47 8.13
CA THR A 158 -1.80 -15.29 8.62
C THR A 158 -0.62 -15.68 9.47
N GLN A 159 0.50 -15.02 9.26
CA GLN A 159 1.72 -15.22 10.05
C GLN A 159 1.85 -14.11 11.10
N PRO A 160 2.24 -14.45 12.33
CA PRO A 160 2.38 -13.46 13.40
C PRO A 160 3.54 -12.46 13.16
N THR A 161 4.49 -12.82 12.31
CA THR A 161 5.61 -11.95 11.94
C THR A 161 5.19 -10.78 11.07
N GLY A 162 4.20 -11.00 10.17
CA GLY A 162 3.62 -9.98 9.31
C GLY A 162 3.19 -10.54 7.96
N ASN A 163 2.28 -9.82 7.31
CA ASN A 163 1.65 -10.29 6.07
C ASN A 163 1.51 -9.15 5.05
N ILE A 164 1.64 -9.51 3.78
CA ILE A 164 1.31 -8.65 2.63
C ILE A 164 0.20 -9.33 1.84
N PHE A 165 -0.98 -8.74 1.81
CA PHE A 165 -2.11 -9.21 1.01
C PHE A 165 -2.20 -8.39 -0.27
N LEU A 166 -2.10 -9.05 -1.42
CA LEU A 166 -2.24 -8.42 -2.73
C LEU A 166 -3.62 -8.71 -3.32
N THR A 167 -4.34 -7.66 -3.67
CA THR A 167 -5.65 -7.79 -4.33
C THR A 167 -5.83 -6.73 -5.41
N ASN A 168 -6.71 -6.98 -6.36
CA ASN A 168 -7.13 -5.95 -7.30
C ASN A 168 -8.45 -5.31 -6.86
N ILE A 169 -8.69 -4.09 -7.32
CA ILE A 169 -9.85 -3.28 -6.95
C ILE A 169 -11.20 -3.98 -7.23
N HIS A 170 -11.26 -4.82 -8.29
CA HIS A 170 -12.49 -5.52 -8.67
C HIS A 170 -12.90 -6.61 -7.67
N ARG A 171 -11.97 -7.10 -6.85
CA ARG A 171 -12.23 -8.09 -5.80
C ARG A 171 -12.66 -7.45 -4.47
N VAL A 172 -12.40 -6.16 -4.31
CA VAL A 172 -12.81 -5.39 -3.12
C VAL A 172 -14.32 -5.11 -3.14
N TYR A 173 -14.98 -5.27 -4.28
CA TYR A 173 -16.43 -5.11 -4.38
C TYR A 173 -17.15 -6.33 -3.81
N SER A 174 -17.98 -6.15 -2.79
CA SER A 174 -18.92 -7.17 -2.34
C SER A 174 -20.04 -7.37 -3.37
N GLY A 175 -20.51 -8.62 -3.48
CA GLY A 175 -21.23 -9.15 -4.62
C GLY A 175 -22.57 -8.57 -5.07
N ASP A 176 -23.09 -7.55 -4.42
CA ASP A 176 -24.36 -6.91 -4.79
C ASP A 176 -24.19 -5.54 -5.48
N ASP A 177 -23.00 -4.96 -5.37
CA ASP A 177 -22.63 -3.72 -6.07
C ASP A 177 -21.69 -4.04 -7.24
N ILE A 178 -22.21 -4.61 -8.31
CA ILE A 178 -21.50 -4.65 -9.59
C ILE A 178 -21.45 -3.20 -10.08
N PRO A 179 -20.26 -2.58 -10.22
CA PRO A 179 -20.21 -1.25 -10.81
C PRO A 179 -20.87 -1.30 -12.18
N PRO A 180 -21.61 -0.24 -12.58
CA PRO A 180 -22.26 -0.19 -13.89
C PRO A 180 -21.24 -0.56 -14.96
N SER A 181 -21.65 -1.43 -15.87
CA SER A 181 -20.80 -1.90 -16.97
C SER A 181 -20.21 -0.67 -17.68
N PRO A 182 -18.89 -0.63 -17.95
CA PRO A 182 -18.26 0.49 -18.65
C PRO A 182 -18.73 0.62 -20.11
N ASP A 183 -19.73 -0.09 -20.51
CA ASP A 183 -20.23 -0.10 -21.90
C ASP A 183 -20.86 1.22 -22.36
N ASP A 184 -21.09 2.15 -21.44
CA ASP A 184 -21.65 3.47 -21.79
C ASP A 184 -20.60 4.56 -22.04
N ASP A 185 -19.32 4.33 -21.76
CA ASP A 185 -18.26 5.27 -22.12
C ASP A 185 -16.97 4.51 -22.51
N ASN A 186 -16.66 4.56 -23.80
CA ASN A 186 -15.53 3.88 -24.47
C ASN A 186 -14.12 4.22 -23.90
N THR A 187 -14.03 5.10 -22.94
CA THR A 187 -12.76 5.61 -22.38
C THR A 187 -12.20 4.69 -21.29
N LEU A 188 -13.06 4.06 -20.48
CA LEU A 188 -12.62 3.19 -19.37
C LEU A 188 -12.15 1.82 -19.86
N GLY A 189 -12.76 1.27 -20.91
CA GLY A 189 -12.34 0.01 -21.51
C GLY A 189 -10.95 0.07 -22.16
N TYR A 190 -10.50 1.26 -22.56
CA TYR A 190 -9.17 1.48 -23.11
C TYR A 190 -8.07 1.40 -22.05
N PHE A 191 -8.36 1.88 -20.84
CA PHE A 191 -7.38 1.90 -19.73
C PHE A 191 -7.34 0.60 -18.92
N PHE A 192 -8.45 -0.13 -18.83
CA PHE A 192 -8.58 -1.30 -17.93
C PHE A 192 -8.60 -2.66 -18.67
N GLY A 193 -8.57 -2.66 -19.99
CA GLY A 193 -8.70 -3.88 -20.79
C GLY A 193 -10.13 -4.43 -20.78
N LYS A 194 -10.48 -5.17 -21.85
CA LYS A 194 -11.79 -5.86 -21.94
C LYS A 194 -11.90 -6.89 -20.82
N ARG A 195 -13.01 -6.84 -20.08
CA ARG A 195 -13.40 -7.86 -19.11
C ARG A 195 -13.34 -9.24 -19.78
N PRO A 196 -12.67 -10.24 -19.19
CA PRO A 196 -12.76 -11.61 -19.69
C PRO A 196 -14.21 -12.06 -19.59
N THR A 197 -14.86 -12.26 -20.74
CA THR A 197 -16.17 -12.89 -20.81
C THR A 197 -15.98 -14.36 -20.49
N GLY A 198 -16.41 -14.80 -19.30
CA GLY A 198 -16.44 -16.22 -18.94
C GLY A 198 -15.79 -16.64 -17.64
N ALA A 199 -15.31 -15.73 -16.82
CA ALA A 199 -14.91 -16.10 -15.45
C ALA A 199 -16.17 -16.30 -14.61
N THR A 200 -16.57 -17.55 -14.45
CA THR A 200 -17.47 -17.99 -13.39
C THR A 200 -16.95 -17.46 -12.04
N THR A 201 -17.85 -16.83 -11.34
CA THR A 201 -17.74 -16.36 -9.95
C THR A 201 -17.33 -17.49 -9.01
N ASP A 202 -16.05 -17.83 -8.96
CA ASP A 202 -15.53 -18.69 -7.91
C ASP A 202 -14.63 -17.89 -6.98
N SER A 203 -15.04 -17.96 -5.70
CA SER A 203 -14.36 -17.46 -4.51
C SER A 203 -14.10 -15.94 -4.47
N LYS A 204 -15.12 -15.23 -4.03
CA LYS A 204 -14.94 -13.97 -3.31
C LYS A 204 -13.91 -14.21 -2.21
N VAL A 205 -12.70 -13.68 -2.37
CA VAL A 205 -11.86 -13.49 -1.19
C VAL A 205 -12.59 -12.47 -0.35
N ASP A 206 -13.26 -12.95 0.67
CA ASP A 206 -13.91 -12.08 1.64
C ASP A 206 -12.79 -11.32 2.35
N LEU A 207 -12.65 -10.04 2.05
CA LEU A 207 -11.72 -9.17 2.78
C LEU A 207 -11.99 -9.25 4.29
N GLY A 208 -13.22 -9.56 4.69
CA GLY A 208 -13.58 -9.88 6.05
C GLY A 208 -12.84 -11.09 6.61
N MET A 209 -12.45 -12.06 5.78
CA MET A 209 -11.64 -13.19 6.23
C MET A 209 -10.18 -12.78 6.49
N ILE A 210 -9.61 -11.93 5.63
CA ILE A 210 -8.25 -11.41 5.84
C ILE A 210 -8.18 -10.65 7.17
N VAL A 211 -9.15 -9.79 7.42
CA VAL A 211 -9.19 -8.94 8.63
C VAL A 211 -9.57 -9.74 9.89
N ARG A 212 -10.15 -10.95 9.72
CA ARG A 212 -10.60 -11.73 10.88
C ARG A 212 -9.47 -12.11 11.84
N ASP A 213 -8.29 -12.37 11.30
CA ASP A 213 -7.17 -12.92 12.06
C ASP A 213 -6.07 -11.88 12.36
N ILE A 214 -6.26 -10.62 11.98
CA ILE A 214 -5.33 -9.51 12.23
C ILE A 214 -5.98 -8.40 13.05
N ASN A 215 -5.16 -7.62 13.75
CA ASN A 215 -5.61 -6.51 14.60
C ASN A 215 -5.17 -5.13 14.09
N GLU A 216 -4.25 -5.11 13.14
CA GLU A 216 -3.65 -3.89 12.61
C GLU A 216 -3.43 -4.04 11.11
N LEU A 217 -3.63 -2.96 10.35
CA LEU A 217 -3.52 -2.99 8.90
C LEU A 217 -3.12 -1.63 8.34
N VAL A 218 -2.14 -1.61 7.45
CA VAL A 218 -1.88 -0.48 6.57
C VAL A 218 -2.39 -0.82 5.17
N VAL A 219 -3.23 0.06 4.62
CA VAL A 219 -3.75 -0.10 3.25
C VAL A 219 -2.94 0.78 2.31
N LEU A 220 -2.35 0.16 1.29
CA LEU A 220 -1.58 0.80 0.24
C LEU A 220 -2.33 0.66 -1.08
N ASN A 221 -2.78 1.75 -1.66
CA ASN A 221 -3.54 1.73 -2.89
C ASN A 221 -2.72 2.34 -4.03
N ASP A 222 -2.38 1.51 -5.02
CA ASP A 222 -1.82 1.97 -6.29
C ASP A 222 -2.97 2.52 -7.16
N GLU A 223 -2.79 3.70 -7.75
CA GLU A 223 -3.82 4.41 -8.52
C GLU A 223 -4.99 4.97 -7.67
N ALA A 224 -4.65 5.55 -6.53
CA ALA A 224 -5.60 6.13 -5.57
C ALA A 224 -6.53 7.23 -6.11
N HIS A 225 -6.35 7.69 -7.35
CA HIS A 225 -7.20 8.72 -7.95
C HIS A 225 -8.64 8.24 -8.25
N HIS A 226 -8.88 6.94 -8.24
CA HIS A 226 -10.22 6.37 -8.35
C HIS A 226 -11.01 6.42 -7.03
N ILE A 227 -10.41 6.95 -5.95
CA ILE A 227 -10.93 6.89 -4.58
C ILE A 227 -11.90 8.03 -4.23
N HIS A 228 -12.08 9.03 -5.07
CA HIS A 228 -12.76 10.25 -4.68
C HIS A 228 -14.28 10.15 -4.52
N ASP A 229 -14.89 9.03 -4.84
CA ASP A 229 -16.33 8.82 -4.65
C ASP A 229 -16.56 7.90 -3.44
N SER A 230 -17.02 8.50 -2.32
CA SER A 230 -17.42 7.76 -1.10
C SER A 230 -18.56 6.77 -1.34
N LYS A 231 -19.22 6.85 -2.50
CA LYS A 231 -20.26 5.90 -2.93
C LYS A 231 -19.66 4.64 -3.57
N LEU A 232 -18.37 4.63 -3.88
CA LEU A 232 -17.73 3.46 -4.47
C LEU A 232 -17.68 2.31 -3.45
N ALA A 233 -18.03 1.12 -3.88
CA ALA A 233 -18.13 -0.06 -3.03
C ALA A 233 -16.79 -0.38 -2.30
N TRP A 234 -15.65 -0.06 -2.93
CA TRP A 234 -14.35 -0.27 -2.29
C TRP A 234 -14.09 0.68 -1.11
N PHE A 235 -14.59 1.94 -1.14
CA PHE A 235 -14.51 2.85 0.01
C PHE A 235 -15.27 2.25 1.20
N LYS A 236 -16.49 1.76 0.96
CA LYS A 236 -17.27 1.04 1.97
C LYS A 236 -16.54 -0.19 2.51
N SER A 237 -15.86 -0.94 1.63
CA SER A 237 -15.07 -2.10 2.08
C SER A 237 -13.90 -1.72 2.98
N ILE A 238 -13.21 -0.61 2.70
CA ILE A 238 -12.15 -0.09 3.59
C ILE A 238 -12.75 0.40 4.90
N GLU A 239 -13.89 1.08 4.86
CA GLU A 239 -14.62 1.52 6.04
C GLU A 239 -15.07 0.34 6.92
N ASP A 240 -15.60 -0.72 6.31
CA ASP A 240 -15.96 -1.95 7.01
C ASP A 240 -14.73 -2.62 7.67
N ILE A 241 -13.61 -2.65 6.96
CA ILE A 241 -12.33 -3.14 7.51
C ILE A 241 -11.93 -2.30 8.73
N HIS A 242 -11.91 -0.98 8.58
CA HIS A 242 -11.55 -0.05 9.65
C HIS A 242 -12.43 -0.26 10.90
N ASN A 243 -13.74 -0.28 10.71
CA ASN A 243 -14.70 -0.50 11.80
C ASN A 243 -14.50 -1.85 12.52
N ARG A 244 -14.20 -2.92 11.77
CA ARG A 244 -13.93 -4.24 12.37
C ARG A 244 -12.63 -4.25 13.17
N LEU A 245 -11.58 -3.57 12.69
CA LEU A 245 -10.31 -3.47 13.43
C LEU A 245 -10.48 -2.66 14.72
N LEU A 246 -11.19 -1.53 14.67
CA LEU A 246 -11.51 -0.74 15.86
C LEU A 246 -12.27 -1.55 16.92
N GLN A 247 -13.23 -2.41 16.50
CA GLN A 247 -13.95 -3.30 17.43
C GLN A 247 -13.06 -4.32 18.13
N LYS A 248 -11.90 -4.64 17.56
CA LYS A 248 -10.91 -5.55 18.15
C LYS A 248 -9.88 -4.84 19.02
N GLY A 249 -9.93 -3.51 19.14
CA GLY A 249 -8.98 -2.72 19.92
C GLY A 249 -7.67 -2.43 19.17
N GLY A 250 -7.71 -2.47 17.83
CA GLY A 250 -6.60 -2.08 16.94
C GLY A 250 -6.66 -0.61 16.59
#